data_f16b73f1528cc7988ac3f9a799c6fdd7
#
_entry.id   f16b73f1528cc7988ac3f9a799c6fdd7
#
_cell.length_a   1.000
_cell.length_b   1.000
_cell.length_c   1.000
_cell.angle_alpha   90.00
_cell.angle_beta   90.00
_cell.angle_gamma   90.00
#
_symmetry.space_group_name_H-M   'P 1'
#
loop_
_entity.id
_entity.type
_entity.pdbx_description
1 polymer ?
#
loop_
_entity_poly.entity_id
_entity_poly.type
_entity_poly.pdbx_seq_one_letter_code
_entity_poly.pdbx_strand_id
1 'polypeptide(L)'
;MTISIIRQTLLLWLGALIGTNLAYAESIILQSTTSTKNSGFYDYILPLVEKDTGVAANVVAVGTGQAIKNAERCDGDVLLVHAKASEEKFVKEGFGVKRSDLMYNDFILVGPESDPAGIHGSDNVSNALRTIAAKESLFASRGDDSGTHKAELRLWKAIKTDLSKASGKWYLETGSGMGSTLNIAVGKGAYVLTDRATWIKFANKQDFKIHVQGDKRLFNQYGIISVNTAKCPSVKATAGQAFIDWMLSTKGQAAIASYRVNGNQLFFPNGN
;
A
#
# COMPACT_ATOMS: atom_id res chain seq x y z
N MET A 1 11.82 68.61 -63.93
CA MET A 1 12.59 67.32 -63.75
C MET A 1 12.68 67.12 -62.27
N THR A 2 11.72 66.41 -61.69
CA THR A 2 11.55 66.24 -60.24
C THR A 2 11.63 64.71 -59.93
N ILE A 3 12.68 64.31 -59.22
CA ILE A 3 12.92 62.93 -58.82
C ILE A 3 12.23 62.68 -57.48
N SER A 4 11.26 61.75 -57.45
CA SER A 4 10.55 61.34 -56.29
C SER A 4 11.30 60.20 -55.61
N ILE A 5 11.70 60.39 -54.36
CA ILE A 5 12.37 59.39 -53.52
C ILE A 5 11.29 58.62 -52.74
N ILE A 6 11.04 57.33 -53.06
CA ILE A 6 10.17 56.46 -52.31
C ILE A 6 11.00 55.85 -51.15
N ARG A 7 10.66 56.20 -49.92
CA ARG A 7 11.15 55.53 -48.69
C ARG A 7 10.34 54.29 -48.46
N GLN A 8 10.96 53.10 -48.63
CA GLN A 8 10.42 51.84 -48.15
C GLN A 8 10.75 51.67 -46.66
N THR A 9 9.72 51.68 -45.84
CA THR A 9 9.79 51.35 -44.41
C THR A 9 9.67 49.83 -44.25
N LEU A 10 10.77 49.15 -43.89
CA LEU A 10 10.82 47.74 -43.63
C LEU A 10 10.33 47.50 -42.16
N LEU A 11 9.10 47.00 -41.98
CA LEU A 11 8.58 46.54 -40.69
C LEU A 11 9.16 45.16 -40.36
N LEU A 12 10.10 45.14 -39.44
CA LEU A 12 10.59 43.90 -38.82
C LEU A 12 9.52 43.38 -37.84
N TRP A 13 8.81 42.35 -38.23
CA TRP A 13 8.00 41.53 -37.33
C TRP A 13 8.90 40.66 -36.48
N LEU A 14 9.13 41.02 -35.21
CA LEU A 14 9.77 40.17 -34.23
C LEU A 14 8.71 39.21 -33.71
N GLY A 15 8.60 37.98 -34.30
CA GLY A 15 7.77 36.90 -33.84
C GLY A 15 8.33 36.36 -32.52
N ALA A 16 7.72 36.69 -31.40
CA ALA A 16 8.00 36.03 -30.13
C ALA A 16 7.52 34.59 -30.22
N LEU A 17 8.44 33.64 -30.45
CA LEU A 17 8.21 32.21 -30.25
C LEU A 17 8.00 32.02 -28.74
N ILE A 18 6.73 32.03 -28.31
CA ILE A 18 6.35 31.50 -27.01
C ILE A 18 6.51 29.97 -27.11
N GLY A 19 7.69 29.48 -26.78
CA GLY A 19 7.94 28.07 -26.60
C GLY A 19 7.07 27.58 -25.46
N THR A 20 5.94 26.94 -25.75
CA THR A 20 5.23 26.13 -24.79
C THR A 20 6.14 24.97 -24.40
N ASN A 21 6.87 25.10 -23.28
CA ASN A 21 7.49 23.97 -22.64
C ASN A 21 6.37 23.01 -22.27
N LEU A 22 6.12 22.01 -23.11
CA LEU A 22 5.41 20.82 -22.71
C LEU A 22 6.30 20.15 -21.66
N ALA A 23 6.06 20.49 -20.38
CA ALA A 23 6.65 19.74 -19.29
C ALA A 23 6.18 18.30 -19.43
N TYR A 24 7.04 17.42 -19.95
CA TYR A 24 6.78 16.00 -19.88
C TYR A 24 6.62 15.63 -18.42
N ALA A 25 5.48 15.03 -18.10
CA ALA A 25 5.26 14.50 -16.74
C ALA A 25 6.40 13.52 -16.44
N GLU A 26 7.20 13.83 -15.42
CA GLU A 26 8.25 12.93 -14.99
C GLU A 26 7.61 11.72 -14.32
N SER A 27 7.94 10.51 -14.77
CA SER A 27 7.33 9.30 -14.23
C SER A 27 8.27 8.57 -13.27
N ILE A 28 7.76 8.17 -12.11
CA ILE A 28 8.48 7.34 -11.13
C ILE A 28 7.93 5.91 -11.09
N ILE A 29 8.74 4.98 -10.58
CA ILE A 29 8.33 3.62 -10.24
C ILE A 29 8.05 3.57 -8.74
N LEU A 30 6.79 3.30 -8.39
CA LEU A 30 6.33 3.15 -7.00
C LEU A 30 6.25 1.66 -6.65
N GLN A 31 7.20 1.15 -5.88
CA GLN A 31 7.14 -0.20 -5.33
C GLN A 31 6.11 -0.25 -4.19
N SER A 32 5.11 -1.12 -4.32
CA SER A 32 4.02 -1.21 -3.34
C SER A 32 3.43 -2.61 -3.23
N THR A 33 2.26 -2.70 -2.55
CA THR A 33 1.65 -3.99 -2.24
C THR A 33 0.36 -4.23 -3.02
N THR A 34 0.07 -5.51 -3.30
CA THR A 34 -1.18 -5.93 -3.96
C THR A 34 -2.41 -5.56 -3.14
N SER A 35 -2.34 -5.57 -1.79
CA SER A 35 -3.46 -5.16 -0.94
C SER A 35 -3.79 -3.67 -1.11
N THR A 36 -2.76 -2.80 -1.17
CA THR A 36 -2.97 -1.37 -1.41
C THR A 36 -3.55 -1.11 -2.80
N LYS A 37 -3.05 -1.80 -3.83
CA LYS A 37 -3.62 -1.71 -5.19
C LYS A 37 -5.07 -2.19 -5.23
N ASN A 38 -5.35 -3.34 -4.64
CA ASN A 38 -6.70 -3.95 -4.63
C ASN A 38 -7.72 -3.11 -3.84
N SER A 39 -7.29 -2.29 -2.88
CA SER A 39 -8.18 -1.33 -2.21
C SER A 39 -8.73 -0.27 -3.16
N GLY A 40 -8.11 -0.04 -4.34
CA GLY A 40 -8.45 1.01 -5.30
C GLY A 40 -7.90 2.39 -4.90
N PHE A 41 -7.06 2.45 -3.89
CA PHE A 41 -6.48 3.71 -3.40
C PHE A 41 -5.67 4.43 -4.47
N TYR A 42 -4.89 3.70 -5.27
CA TYR A 42 -4.06 4.29 -6.31
C TYR A 42 -4.85 4.91 -7.45
N ASP A 43 -5.97 4.29 -7.85
CA ASP A 43 -6.85 4.83 -8.89
C ASP A 43 -7.45 6.19 -8.49
N TYR A 44 -7.59 6.42 -7.18
CA TYR A 44 -8.07 7.68 -6.61
C TYR A 44 -6.95 8.71 -6.41
N ILE A 45 -5.83 8.32 -5.79
CA ILE A 45 -4.84 9.29 -5.29
C ILE A 45 -3.86 9.75 -6.38
N LEU A 46 -3.43 8.86 -7.30
CA LEU A 46 -2.38 9.16 -8.26
C LEU A 46 -2.74 10.27 -9.24
N PRO A 47 -3.98 10.37 -9.78
CA PRO A 47 -4.37 11.50 -10.61
C PRO A 47 -4.29 12.86 -9.90
N LEU A 48 -4.49 12.87 -8.56
CA LEU A 48 -4.39 14.10 -7.77
C LEU A 48 -2.93 14.52 -7.59
N VAL A 49 -2.03 13.55 -7.35
CA VAL A 49 -0.59 13.80 -7.27
C VAL A 49 -0.07 14.33 -8.60
N GLU A 50 -0.36 13.64 -9.71
CA GLU A 50 0.11 14.01 -11.05
C GLU A 50 -0.37 15.41 -11.45
N LYS A 51 -1.64 15.71 -11.20
CA LYS A 51 -2.21 17.05 -11.46
C LYS A 51 -1.47 18.17 -10.75
N ASP A 52 -1.05 17.94 -9.51
CA ASP A 52 -0.46 18.99 -8.68
C ASP A 52 1.07 19.10 -8.82
N THR A 53 1.74 17.97 -9.08
CA THR A 53 3.21 17.91 -9.10
C THR A 53 3.81 17.73 -10.49
N GLY A 54 3.01 17.31 -11.47
CA GLY A 54 3.51 16.85 -12.78
C GLY A 54 4.22 15.50 -12.72
N VAL A 55 4.19 14.79 -11.58
CA VAL A 55 4.84 13.47 -11.42
C VAL A 55 3.82 12.36 -11.56
N ALA A 56 3.95 11.56 -12.61
CA ALA A 56 3.18 10.33 -12.78
C ALA A 56 3.85 9.16 -12.01
N ALA A 57 3.06 8.27 -11.42
CA ALA A 57 3.59 7.11 -10.69
C ALA A 57 3.12 5.79 -11.29
N ASN A 58 4.08 4.95 -11.73
CA ASN A 58 3.84 3.61 -12.21
C ASN A 58 3.94 2.62 -11.03
N VAL A 59 2.82 2.05 -10.63
CA VAL A 59 2.75 1.17 -9.44
C VAL A 59 3.13 -0.26 -9.79
N VAL A 60 4.19 -0.77 -9.16
CA VAL A 60 4.54 -2.19 -9.14
C VAL A 60 4.01 -2.78 -7.84
N ALA A 61 2.88 -3.47 -7.91
CA ALA A 61 2.17 -4.02 -6.76
C ALA A 61 2.43 -5.53 -6.62
N VAL A 62 3.21 -5.88 -5.58
CA VAL A 62 3.62 -7.26 -5.27
C VAL A 62 3.49 -7.51 -3.75
N GLY A 63 3.97 -8.64 -3.24
CA GLY A 63 4.10 -8.84 -1.79
C GLY A 63 5.13 -7.88 -1.18
N THR A 64 4.96 -7.47 0.09
CA THR A 64 5.85 -6.50 0.76
C THR A 64 7.33 -6.89 0.67
N GLY A 65 7.66 -8.17 0.92
CA GLY A 65 9.04 -8.63 0.83
C GLY A 65 9.62 -8.49 -0.57
N GLN A 66 8.83 -8.77 -1.61
CA GLN A 66 9.25 -8.58 -2.99
C GLN A 66 9.36 -7.10 -3.37
N ALA A 67 8.44 -6.24 -2.91
CA ALA A 67 8.52 -4.80 -3.14
C ALA A 67 9.82 -4.20 -2.55
N ILE A 68 10.18 -4.60 -1.34
CA ILE A 68 11.44 -4.19 -0.70
C ILE A 68 12.64 -4.70 -1.50
N LYS A 69 12.66 -5.99 -1.90
CA LYS A 69 13.74 -6.55 -2.72
C LYS A 69 13.88 -5.86 -4.08
N ASN A 70 12.78 -5.47 -4.71
CA ASN A 70 12.83 -4.68 -5.94
C ASN A 70 13.50 -3.32 -5.69
N ALA A 71 13.10 -2.62 -4.62
CA ALA A 71 13.71 -1.34 -4.24
C ALA A 71 15.21 -1.48 -3.89
N GLU A 72 15.62 -2.57 -3.22
CA GLU A 72 17.03 -2.89 -2.94
C GLU A 72 17.85 -3.12 -4.23
N ARG A 73 17.21 -3.61 -5.30
CA ARG A 73 17.82 -3.81 -6.63
C ARG A 73 17.74 -2.59 -7.53
N CYS A 74 17.30 -1.45 -6.97
CA CYS A 74 17.12 -0.20 -7.71
C CYS A 74 16.00 -0.24 -8.79
N ASP A 75 15.05 -1.15 -8.64
CA ASP A 75 13.90 -1.30 -9.56
C ASP A 75 12.71 -0.41 -9.13
N GLY A 76 12.96 0.66 -8.38
CA GLY A 76 11.94 1.61 -7.93
C GLY A 76 12.54 2.89 -7.38
N ASP A 77 11.78 3.98 -7.45
CA ASP A 77 12.17 5.31 -6.98
C ASP A 77 11.62 5.59 -5.57
N VAL A 78 10.43 5.07 -5.29
CA VAL A 78 9.73 5.21 -4.01
C VAL A 78 9.20 3.85 -3.56
N LEU A 79 9.28 3.56 -2.27
CA LEU A 79 8.70 2.39 -1.61
C LEU A 79 7.55 2.84 -0.71
N LEU A 80 6.34 2.30 -0.91
CA LEU A 80 5.14 2.54 -0.10
C LEU A 80 4.55 1.18 0.30
N VAL A 81 4.79 0.76 1.53
CA VAL A 81 4.39 -0.54 2.07
C VAL A 81 3.93 -0.42 3.52
N HIS A 82 3.58 -1.53 4.17
CA HIS A 82 3.02 -1.54 5.53
C HIS A 82 3.62 -2.66 6.41
N ALA A 83 4.94 -2.72 6.49
CA ALA A 83 5.68 -3.64 7.36
C ALA A 83 6.83 -2.91 8.06
N LYS A 84 6.50 -2.06 9.04
CA LYS A 84 7.37 -1.08 9.68
C LYS A 84 8.78 -1.62 10.00
N ALA A 85 8.89 -2.79 10.61
CA ALA A 85 10.20 -3.36 10.95
C ALA A 85 11.09 -3.66 9.71
N SER A 86 10.47 -4.12 8.60
CA SER A 86 11.20 -4.35 7.35
C SER A 86 11.57 -3.05 6.65
N GLU A 87 10.72 -2.03 6.75
CA GLU A 87 10.95 -0.68 6.23
C GLU A 87 12.09 0.02 6.98
N GLU A 88 12.11 -0.07 8.31
CA GLU A 88 13.19 0.44 9.17
C GLU A 88 14.51 -0.26 8.88
N LYS A 89 14.49 -1.58 8.63
CA LYS A 89 15.66 -2.35 8.20
C LYS A 89 16.18 -1.85 6.86
N PHE A 90 15.33 -1.65 5.87
CA PHE A 90 15.69 -1.12 4.54
C PHE A 90 16.39 0.24 4.63
N VAL A 91 15.91 1.15 5.50
CA VAL A 91 16.57 2.44 5.76
C VAL A 91 17.90 2.25 6.50
N LYS A 92 17.93 1.40 7.54
CA LYS A 92 19.15 1.12 8.32
C LYS A 92 20.28 0.54 7.46
N GLU A 93 19.94 -0.26 6.46
CA GLU A 93 20.89 -0.84 5.51
C GLU A 93 21.31 0.14 4.40
N GLY A 94 20.78 1.38 4.42
CA GLY A 94 21.16 2.46 3.53
C GLY A 94 20.49 2.45 2.16
N PHE A 95 19.52 1.55 1.92
CA PHE A 95 18.76 1.51 0.67
C PHE A 95 17.67 2.59 0.61
N GLY A 96 17.12 2.99 1.74
CA GLY A 96 16.18 4.11 1.87
C GLY A 96 16.83 5.30 2.55
N VAL A 97 16.35 6.52 2.22
CA VAL A 97 16.85 7.77 2.83
C VAL A 97 16.20 7.97 4.20
N LYS A 98 14.90 8.03 4.25
CA LYS A 98 14.10 8.26 5.45
C LYS A 98 12.75 7.55 5.31
N ARG A 99 12.31 6.90 6.38
CA ARG A 99 10.96 6.40 6.50
C ARG A 99 10.07 7.47 7.13
N SER A 100 8.94 7.80 6.50
CA SER A 100 7.88 8.61 7.09
C SER A 100 6.62 7.76 7.27
N ASP A 101 5.90 7.95 8.38
CA ASP A 101 4.54 7.45 8.50
C ASP A 101 3.67 8.23 7.51
N LEU A 102 2.75 7.55 6.82
CA LEU A 102 1.91 8.16 5.79
C LEU A 102 0.43 8.12 6.17
N MET A 103 -0.04 6.94 6.47
CA MET A 103 -1.43 6.64 6.79
C MET A 103 -1.49 5.30 7.51
N TYR A 104 -2.64 4.98 8.08
CA TYR A 104 -2.90 3.65 8.63
C TYR A 104 -4.28 3.13 8.25
N ASN A 105 -4.43 1.82 8.27
CA ASN A 105 -5.70 1.12 8.39
C ASN A 105 -5.57 0.05 9.46
N ASP A 106 -6.54 -0.84 9.57
CA ASP A 106 -6.47 -1.97 10.47
C ASP A 106 -6.56 -3.31 9.74
N PHE A 107 -6.02 -4.32 10.39
CA PHE A 107 -6.36 -5.70 10.09
C PHE A 107 -7.64 -6.08 10.84
N ILE A 108 -8.33 -7.05 10.29
CA ILE A 108 -9.51 -7.68 10.88
C ILE A 108 -9.39 -9.19 10.74
N LEU A 109 -10.00 -9.92 11.64
CA LEU A 109 -10.13 -11.37 11.55
C LEU A 109 -11.56 -11.68 11.08
N VAL A 110 -11.65 -12.28 9.91
CA VAL A 110 -12.93 -12.68 9.30
C VAL A 110 -13.05 -14.20 9.25
N GLY A 111 -14.26 -14.72 9.15
CA GLY A 111 -14.52 -16.15 9.11
C GLY A 111 -16.00 -16.45 8.88
N PRO A 112 -16.40 -17.74 8.81
CA PRO A 112 -17.76 -18.16 8.56
C PRO A 112 -18.72 -17.69 9.69
N GLU A 113 -19.93 -17.38 9.36
CA GLU A 113 -20.95 -16.95 10.33
C GLU A 113 -21.21 -17.98 11.42
N SER A 114 -21.04 -19.26 11.12
CA SER A 114 -21.16 -20.39 12.08
C SER A 114 -20.20 -20.32 13.26
N ASP A 115 -19.11 -19.56 13.12
CA ASP A 115 -18.11 -19.31 14.17
C ASP A 115 -17.67 -20.55 14.97
N PRO A 116 -17.07 -21.57 14.33
CA PRO A 116 -16.73 -22.84 15.01
C PRO A 116 -15.76 -22.66 16.18
N ALA A 117 -14.93 -21.61 16.16
CA ALA A 117 -14.07 -21.28 17.28
C ALA A 117 -14.81 -20.53 18.42
N GLY A 118 -15.93 -19.86 18.15
CA GLY A 118 -16.66 -19.06 19.13
C GLY A 118 -15.91 -17.78 19.50
N ILE A 119 -15.44 -17.05 18.51
CA ILE A 119 -14.62 -15.83 18.71
C ILE A 119 -15.33 -14.54 18.33
N HIS A 120 -16.59 -14.63 17.90
CA HIS A 120 -17.35 -13.48 17.44
C HIS A 120 -17.51 -12.43 18.52
N GLY A 121 -17.27 -11.17 18.14
CA GLY A 121 -17.38 -10.03 19.04
C GLY A 121 -16.19 -9.85 20.01
N SER A 122 -15.12 -10.66 19.86
CA SER A 122 -13.91 -10.47 20.66
C SER A 122 -13.19 -9.18 20.25
N ASP A 123 -12.81 -8.37 21.24
CA ASP A 123 -11.94 -7.20 21.11
C ASP A 123 -10.45 -7.53 21.33
N ASN A 124 -10.14 -8.82 21.51
CA ASN A 124 -8.80 -9.32 21.81
C ASN A 124 -8.34 -10.38 20.81
N VAL A 125 -7.59 -9.96 19.81
CA VAL A 125 -7.10 -10.84 18.75
C VAL A 125 -6.22 -11.98 19.28
N SER A 126 -5.44 -11.76 20.35
CA SER A 126 -4.61 -12.83 20.93
C SER A 126 -5.46 -13.94 21.57
N ASN A 127 -6.56 -13.59 22.24
CA ASN A 127 -7.47 -14.58 22.79
C ASN A 127 -8.20 -15.32 21.69
N ALA A 128 -8.67 -14.63 20.66
CA ALA A 128 -9.29 -15.25 19.50
C ALA A 128 -8.36 -16.27 18.82
N LEU A 129 -7.11 -15.89 18.56
CA LEU A 129 -6.13 -16.80 17.95
C LEU A 129 -5.79 -17.99 18.85
N ARG A 130 -5.68 -17.81 20.19
CA ARG A 130 -5.53 -18.97 21.12
C ARG A 130 -6.70 -19.92 21.04
N THR A 131 -7.92 -19.40 20.93
CA THR A 131 -9.13 -20.23 20.83
C THR A 131 -9.17 -20.99 19.50
N ILE A 132 -8.81 -20.33 18.39
CA ILE A 132 -8.68 -20.99 17.08
C ILE A 132 -7.67 -22.13 17.15
N ALA A 133 -6.48 -21.90 17.73
CA ALA A 133 -5.43 -22.90 17.86
C ALA A 133 -5.85 -24.06 18.80
N ALA A 134 -6.48 -23.75 19.94
CA ALA A 134 -6.92 -24.77 20.90
C ALA A 134 -8.02 -25.68 20.34
N LYS A 135 -8.88 -25.15 19.48
CA LYS A 135 -9.95 -25.90 18.80
C LYS A 135 -9.51 -26.49 17.45
N GLU A 136 -8.28 -26.21 17.02
CA GLU A 136 -7.77 -26.57 15.69
C GLU A 136 -8.72 -26.15 14.55
N SER A 137 -9.42 -25.02 14.74
CA SER A 137 -10.33 -24.47 13.73
C SER A 137 -9.54 -23.98 12.52
N LEU A 138 -10.04 -24.24 11.31
CA LEU A 138 -9.33 -23.92 10.08
C LEU A 138 -8.98 -22.42 10.01
N PHE A 139 -7.72 -22.15 9.71
CA PHE A 139 -7.18 -20.81 9.51
C PHE A 139 -6.39 -20.74 8.21
N ALA A 140 -6.77 -19.84 7.31
CA ALA A 140 -6.06 -19.60 6.05
C ALA A 140 -5.04 -18.46 6.22
N SER A 141 -3.78 -18.81 6.05
CA SER A 141 -2.67 -17.85 6.01
C SER A 141 -2.29 -17.52 4.57
N ARG A 142 -1.82 -16.31 4.34
CA ARG A 142 -1.25 -15.97 3.03
C ARG A 142 0.00 -16.77 2.69
N GLY A 143 0.88 -17.02 3.65
CA GLY A 143 2.10 -17.82 3.44
C GLY A 143 3.07 -17.27 2.39
N ASP A 144 3.02 -15.97 2.04
CA ASP A 144 3.66 -15.36 0.87
C ASP A 144 4.64 -14.21 1.18
N ASP A 145 5.09 -14.12 2.43
CA ASP A 145 5.97 -13.04 2.93
C ASP A 145 5.41 -11.60 2.77
N SER A 146 4.09 -11.46 2.56
CA SER A 146 3.41 -10.17 2.49
C SER A 146 3.36 -9.44 3.84
N GLY A 147 2.97 -8.14 3.80
CA GLY A 147 2.73 -7.37 5.03
C GLY A 147 1.66 -8.00 5.93
N THR A 148 0.59 -8.54 5.35
CA THR A 148 -0.45 -9.27 6.09
C THR A 148 0.10 -10.55 6.71
N HIS A 149 0.89 -11.34 5.95
CA HIS A 149 1.54 -12.54 6.48
C HIS A 149 2.50 -12.21 7.64
N LYS A 150 3.32 -11.16 7.49
CA LYS A 150 4.22 -10.70 8.56
C LYS A 150 3.45 -10.26 9.82
N ALA A 151 2.33 -9.55 9.64
CA ALA A 151 1.47 -9.14 10.75
C ALA A 151 0.84 -10.36 11.44
N GLU A 152 0.34 -11.31 10.69
CA GLU A 152 -0.23 -12.56 11.17
C GLU A 152 0.80 -13.36 12.00
N LEU A 153 1.99 -13.62 11.44
CA LEU A 153 3.07 -14.34 12.14
C LEU A 153 3.48 -13.64 13.44
N ARG A 154 3.48 -12.30 13.47
CA ARG A 154 3.73 -11.53 14.70
C ARG A 154 2.67 -11.83 15.77
N LEU A 155 1.40 -11.92 15.38
CA LEU A 155 0.30 -12.23 16.31
C LEU A 155 0.41 -13.66 16.85
N TRP A 156 0.66 -14.66 15.99
CA TRP A 156 0.89 -16.06 16.40
C TRP A 156 2.11 -16.19 17.32
N LYS A 157 3.21 -15.51 16.99
CA LYS A 157 4.43 -15.48 17.83
C LYS A 157 4.16 -14.89 19.21
N ALA A 158 3.35 -13.83 19.30
CA ALA A 158 3.01 -13.17 20.58
C ALA A 158 2.25 -14.11 21.53
N ILE A 159 1.53 -15.10 21.00
CA ILE A 159 0.83 -16.11 21.81
C ILE A 159 1.60 -17.42 21.91
N LYS A 160 2.84 -17.49 21.39
CA LYS A 160 3.75 -18.63 21.44
C LYS A 160 3.19 -19.92 20.82
N THR A 161 2.37 -19.80 19.76
CA THR A 161 1.86 -20.95 19.01
C THR A 161 2.93 -21.48 18.06
N ASP A 162 3.18 -22.80 18.09
CA ASP A 162 4.07 -23.47 17.16
C ASP A 162 3.30 -23.87 15.89
N LEU A 163 3.37 -23.00 14.89
CA LEU A 163 2.68 -23.21 13.60
C LEU A 163 3.24 -24.36 12.78
N SER A 164 4.49 -24.79 13.02
CA SER A 164 5.08 -25.90 12.26
C SER A 164 4.33 -27.23 12.47
N LYS A 165 3.72 -27.40 13.64
CA LYS A 165 2.87 -28.56 13.96
C LYS A 165 1.45 -28.45 13.41
N ALA A 166 1.03 -27.24 13.08
CA ALA A 166 -0.31 -26.90 12.59
C ALA A 166 -0.39 -26.85 11.07
N SER A 167 0.75 -26.58 10.39
CA SER A 167 0.86 -26.44 8.94
C SER A 167 0.32 -27.68 8.22
N GLY A 168 -0.52 -27.46 7.20
CA GLY A 168 -1.19 -28.50 6.44
C GLY A 168 -2.35 -29.21 7.16
N LYS A 169 -2.61 -28.89 8.45
CA LYS A 169 -3.74 -29.43 9.23
C LYS A 169 -4.85 -28.36 9.33
N TRP A 170 -4.82 -27.58 10.40
CA TRP A 170 -5.76 -26.48 10.59
C TRP A 170 -5.19 -25.11 10.18
N TYR A 171 -3.89 -24.98 10.03
CA TYR A 171 -3.21 -23.79 9.53
C TYR A 171 -2.82 -24.01 8.06
N LEU A 172 -3.52 -23.33 7.15
CA LEU A 172 -3.46 -23.54 5.71
C LEU A 172 -2.70 -22.39 5.04
N GLU A 173 -1.46 -22.61 4.68
CA GLU A 173 -0.62 -21.64 3.95
C GLU A 173 -0.97 -21.68 2.46
N THR A 174 -1.58 -20.60 1.96
CA THR A 174 -2.10 -20.55 0.58
C THR A 174 -1.03 -20.19 -0.46
N GLY A 175 0.08 -19.56 -0.05
CA GLY A 175 1.11 -19.06 -0.95
C GLY A 175 0.60 -17.97 -1.91
N SER A 176 -0.52 -17.29 -1.58
CA SER A 176 -1.28 -16.50 -2.53
C SER A 176 -1.53 -15.07 -2.05
N GLY A 177 -1.88 -14.17 -3.00
CA GLY A 177 -2.33 -12.81 -2.70
C GLY A 177 -3.64 -12.80 -1.90
N MET A 178 -3.96 -11.64 -1.25
CA MET A 178 -5.06 -11.55 -0.29
C MET A 178 -6.43 -11.97 -0.87
N GLY A 179 -6.74 -11.55 -2.10
CA GLY A 179 -8.02 -11.91 -2.74
C GLY A 179 -8.18 -13.43 -2.97
N SER A 180 -7.12 -14.10 -3.40
CA SER A 180 -7.10 -15.56 -3.57
C SER A 180 -7.19 -16.27 -2.22
N THR A 181 -6.47 -15.79 -1.21
CA THR A 181 -6.52 -16.33 0.16
C THR A 181 -7.92 -16.20 0.75
N LEU A 182 -8.61 -15.06 0.55
CA LEU A 182 -10.00 -14.88 0.96
C LEU A 182 -10.94 -15.87 0.27
N ASN A 183 -10.79 -16.11 -1.05
CA ASN A 183 -11.60 -17.11 -1.76
C ASN A 183 -11.37 -18.53 -1.22
N ILE A 184 -10.11 -18.89 -0.91
CA ILE A 184 -9.77 -20.18 -0.31
C ILE A 184 -10.39 -20.28 1.09
N ALA A 185 -10.29 -19.22 1.90
CA ALA A 185 -10.87 -19.19 3.24
C ALA A 185 -12.39 -19.41 3.19
N VAL A 186 -13.10 -18.65 2.31
CA VAL A 186 -14.55 -18.81 2.10
C VAL A 186 -14.89 -20.24 1.67
N GLY A 187 -14.18 -20.79 0.68
CA GLY A 187 -14.46 -22.15 0.18
C GLY A 187 -14.18 -23.26 1.20
N LYS A 188 -13.36 -23.00 2.23
CA LYS A 188 -13.02 -23.97 3.29
C LYS A 188 -13.69 -23.70 4.64
N GLY A 189 -14.42 -22.62 4.80
CA GLY A 189 -14.97 -22.19 6.09
C GLY A 189 -13.86 -21.84 7.10
N ALA A 190 -12.73 -21.28 6.64
CA ALA A 190 -11.56 -21.00 7.46
C ALA A 190 -11.53 -19.54 7.92
N TYR A 191 -11.09 -19.28 9.15
CA TYR A 191 -10.75 -17.91 9.58
C TYR A 191 -9.57 -17.38 8.77
N VAL A 192 -9.49 -16.07 8.60
CA VAL A 192 -8.39 -15.42 7.88
C VAL A 192 -8.16 -14.01 8.37
N LEU A 193 -6.89 -13.61 8.50
CA LEU A 193 -6.50 -12.22 8.75
C LEU A 193 -6.45 -11.48 7.43
N THR A 194 -7.11 -10.32 7.35
CA THR A 194 -7.08 -9.45 6.16
C THR A 194 -7.06 -7.99 6.57
N ASP A 195 -6.54 -7.11 5.70
CA ASP A 195 -6.78 -5.68 5.88
C ASP A 195 -8.25 -5.32 5.58
N ARG A 196 -8.78 -4.36 6.31
CA ARG A 196 -10.19 -3.92 6.19
C ARG A 196 -10.52 -3.44 4.78
N ALA A 197 -9.60 -2.75 4.12
CA ALA A 197 -9.83 -2.18 2.80
C ALA A 197 -10.07 -3.29 1.76
N THR A 198 -9.23 -4.33 1.76
CA THR A 198 -9.42 -5.51 0.91
C THR A 198 -10.73 -6.21 1.22
N TRP A 199 -11.07 -6.39 2.51
CA TRP A 199 -12.32 -7.02 2.93
C TRP A 199 -13.55 -6.25 2.44
N ILE A 200 -13.56 -4.93 2.56
CA ILE A 200 -14.71 -4.11 2.11
C ILE A 200 -14.94 -4.29 0.60
N LYS A 201 -13.88 -4.34 -0.20
CA LYS A 201 -13.95 -4.54 -1.65
C LYS A 201 -14.15 -5.99 -2.09
N PHE A 202 -13.87 -6.95 -1.23
CA PHE A 202 -14.01 -8.37 -1.55
C PHE A 202 -15.49 -8.71 -1.80
N ALA A 203 -15.79 -9.21 -3.01
CA ALA A 203 -17.18 -9.44 -3.43
C ALA A 203 -17.75 -10.79 -2.95
N ASN A 204 -16.92 -11.85 -2.93
CA ASN A 204 -17.33 -13.22 -2.65
C ASN A 204 -17.35 -13.54 -1.14
N LYS A 205 -18.06 -12.71 -0.34
CA LYS A 205 -18.09 -12.87 1.13
C LYS A 205 -18.95 -14.06 1.59
N GLN A 206 -19.95 -14.46 0.79
CA GLN A 206 -20.95 -15.43 1.20
C GLN A 206 -21.50 -15.12 2.62
N ASP A 207 -21.41 -16.08 3.54
CA ASP A 207 -21.81 -15.98 4.95
C ASP A 207 -20.68 -15.47 5.88
N PHE A 208 -19.51 -15.07 5.31
CA PHE A 208 -18.39 -14.58 6.11
C PHE A 208 -18.66 -13.21 6.70
N LYS A 209 -18.23 -13.04 7.95
CA LYS A 209 -18.32 -11.77 8.67
C LYS A 209 -17.03 -11.46 9.46
N ILE A 210 -16.96 -10.23 9.98
CA ILE A 210 -15.89 -9.81 10.87
C ILE A 210 -16.16 -10.39 12.26
N HIS A 211 -15.21 -11.15 12.79
CA HIS A 211 -15.25 -11.71 14.14
C HIS A 211 -14.47 -10.88 15.14
N VAL A 212 -13.28 -10.36 14.73
CA VAL A 212 -12.42 -9.55 15.61
C VAL A 212 -11.97 -8.28 14.89
N GLN A 213 -12.11 -7.15 15.57
CA GLN A 213 -11.67 -5.83 15.13
C GLN A 213 -11.39 -4.93 16.34
N GLY A 214 -10.74 -3.77 16.11
CA GLY A 214 -10.53 -2.73 17.11
C GLY A 214 -9.38 -3.00 18.09
N ASP A 215 -8.73 -4.14 18.02
CA ASP A 215 -7.55 -4.44 18.85
C ASP A 215 -6.34 -3.62 18.37
N LYS A 216 -5.62 -2.99 19.30
CA LYS A 216 -4.42 -2.18 19.01
C LYS A 216 -3.32 -2.96 18.26
N ARG A 217 -3.26 -4.28 18.42
CA ARG A 217 -2.32 -5.17 17.73
C ARG A 217 -2.64 -5.36 16.26
N LEU A 218 -3.85 -5.02 15.84
CA LEU A 218 -4.33 -5.05 14.45
C LEU A 218 -4.02 -3.76 13.68
N PHE A 219 -3.38 -2.78 14.31
CA PHE A 219 -2.98 -1.54 13.68
C PHE A 219 -1.97 -1.81 12.54
N ASN A 220 -2.24 -1.24 11.38
CA ASN A 220 -1.50 -1.45 10.15
C ASN A 220 -0.97 -0.12 9.61
N GLN A 221 0.24 0.24 10.01
CA GLN A 221 0.91 1.48 9.62
C GLN A 221 1.56 1.36 8.25
N TYR A 222 1.27 2.28 7.37
CA TYR A 222 1.93 2.46 6.07
C TYR A 222 3.10 3.43 6.21
N GLY A 223 4.23 3.06 5.64
CA GLY A 223 5.39 3.92 5.49
C GLY A 223 5.64 4.28 4.03
N ILE A 224 6.22 5.47 3.82
CA ILE A 224 6.68 5.92 2.52
C ILE A 224 8.16 6.29 2.61
N ILE A 225 8.97 5.86 1.62
CA ILE A 225 10.43 5.92 1.68
C ILE A 225 10.97 6.24 0.29
N SER A 226 11.84 7.25 0.18
CA SER A 226 12.64 7.49 -1.03
C SER A 226 13.77 6.48 -1.10
N VAL A 227 13.99 5.85 -2.26
CA VAL A 227 15.15 4.99 -2.50
C VAL A 227 16.41 5.85 -2.57
N ASN A 228 17.51 5.38 -1.95
CA ASN A 228 18.72 6.16 -1.75
C ASN A 228 19.62 6.14 -2.99
N THR A 229 19.89 7.30 -3.57
CA THR A 229 20.79 7.46 -4.72
C THR A 229 22.22 6.98 -4.45
N ALA A 230 22.69 6.98 -3.21
CA ALA A 230 24.02 6.47 -2.86
C ALA A 230 24.16 4.96 -3.12
N LYS A 231 23.07 4.20 -3.04
CA LYS A 231 22.99 2.77 -3.39
C LYS A 231 22.46 2.55 -4.80
N CYS A 232 21.54 3.40 -5.24
CA CYS A 232 20.80 3.29 -6.48
C CYS A 232 20.92 4.58 -7.32
N PRO A 233 22.03 4.80 -8.04
CA PRO A 233 22.28 6.06 -8.76
C PRO A 233 21.28 6.37 -9.87
N SER A 234 20.53 5.37 -10.36
CA SER A 234 19.54 5.51 -11.45
C SER A 234 18.16 5.98 -11.00
N VAL A 235 17.90 6.04 -9.67
CA VAL A 235 16.57 6.42 -9.18
C VAL A 235 16.29 7.92 -9.38
N LYS A 236 15.06 8.23 -9.67
CA LYS A 236 14.56 9.59 -9.90
C LYS A 236 14.25 10.28 -8.58
N ALA A 237 15.32 10.59 -7.82
CA ALA A 237 15.19 11.08 -6.44
C ALA A 237 14.38 12.37 -6.33
N THR A 238 14.55 13.33 -7.25
CA THR A 238 13.82 14.61 -7.23
C THR A 238 12.32 14.39 -7.41
N ALA A 239 11.93 13.63 -8.43
CA ALA A 239 10.52 13.32 -8.67
C ALA A 239 9.94 12.42 -7.56
N GLY A 240 10.70 11.43 -7.08
CA GLY A 240 10.33 10.61 -5.94
C GLY A 240 10.09 11.43 -4.67
N GLN A 241 10.94 12.41 -4.39
CA GLN A 241 10.77 13.31 -3.24
C GLN A 241 9.55 14.21 -3.42
N ALA A 242 9.32 14.78 -4.61
CA ALA A 242 8.14 15.60 -4.88
C ALA A 242 6.83 14.79 -4.67
N PHE A 243 6.82 13.52 -5.10
CA PHE A 243 5.72 12.60 -4.81
C PHE A 243 5.51 12.41 -3.30
N ILE A 244 6.57 12.15 -2.55
CA ILE A 244 6.52 11.95 -1.09
C ILE A 244 6.05 13.22 -0.39
N ASP A 245 6.59 14.38 -0.74
CA ASP A 245 6.25 15.67 -0.14
C ASP A 245 4.77 15.99 -0.35
N TRP A 246 4.24 15.72 -1.55
CA TRP A 246 2.81 15.90 -1.80
C TRP A 246 1.97 14.95 -0.95
N MET A 247 2.33 13.68 -0.85
CA MET A 247 1.60 12.68 -0.06
C MET A 247 1.58 13.04 1.44
N LEU A 248 2.66 13.66 1.95
CA LEU A 248 2.78 14.10 3.34
C LEU A 248 2.21 15.51 3.58
N SER A 249 1.95 16.28 2.53
CA SER A 249 1.39 17.62 2.64
C SER A 249 -0.03 17.63 3.23
N THR A 250 -0.48 18.78 3.74
CA THR A 250 -1.86 18.98 4.20
C THR A 250 -2.87 18.54 3.14
N LYS A 251 -2.60 18.85 1.85
CA LYS A 251 -3.48 18.48 0.72
C LYS A 251 -3.51 16.96 0.49
N GLY A 252 -2.35 16.32 0.48
CA GLY A 252 -2.23 14.86 0.33
C GLY A 252 -2.89 14.12 1.49
N GLN A 253 -2.67 14.56 2.71
CA GLN A 253 -3.28 13.97 3.91
C GLN A 253 -4.81 14.16 3.92
N ALA A 254 -5.32 15.31 3.49
CA ALA A 254 -6.76 15.54 3.31
C ALA A 254 -7.35 14.64 2.21
N ALA A 255 -6.62 14.43 1.10
CA ALA A 255 -7.04 13.51 0.05
C ALA A 255 -7.10 12.07 0.57
N ILE A 256 -6.10 11.60 1.33
CA ILE A 256 -6.12 10.28 1.98
C ILE A 256 -7.34 10.16 2.90
N ALA A 257 -7.61 11.17 3.74
CA ALA A 257 -8.76 11.19 4.65
C ALA A 257 -10.11 11.13 3.93
N SER A 258 -10.18 11.63 2.70
CA SER A 258 -11.40 11.70 1.90
C SER A 258 -11.70 10.41 1.13
N TYR A 259 -10.73 9.49 1.01
CA TYR A 259 -10.94 8.25 0.27
C TYR A 259 -11.98 7.36 0.95
N ARG A 260 -13.03 6.99 0.21
CA ARG A 260 -14.16 6.17 0.69
C ARG A 260 -14.45 5.04 -0.29
N VAL A 261 -14.81 3.88 0.26
CA VAL A 261 -15.40 2.78 -0.50
C VAL A 261 -16.71 2.40 0.20
N ASN A 262 -17.81 2.39 -0.54
CA ASN A 262 -19.14 2.14 0.00
C ASN A 262 -19.47 3.01 1.24
N GLY A 263 -19.07 4.30 1.20
CA GLY A 263 -19.25 5.26 2.29
C GLY A 263 -18.25 5.13 3.47
N ASN A 264 -17.42 4.09 3.49
CA ASN A 264 -16.48 3.83 4.59
C ASN A 264 -15.10 4.44 4.28
N GLN A 265 -14.51 5.13 5.26
CA GLN A 265 -13.12 5.55 5.20
C GLN A 265 -12.21 4.33 5.33
N LEU A 266 -11.26 4.18 4.39
CA LEU A 266 -10.36 3.03 4.38
C LEU A 266 -8.98 3.32 4.96
N PHE A 267 -8.51 4.55 4.81
CA PHE A 267 -7.20 4.97 5.29
C PHE A 267 -7.34 6.24 6.15
N PHE A 268 -6.58 6.27 7.21
CA PHE A 268 -6.54 7.38 8.16
C PHE A 268 -5.16 8.04 8.07
N PRO A 269 -5.09 9.32 7.68
CA PRO A 269 -3.82 10.01 7.53
C PRO A 269 -3.13 10.22 8.87
N ASN A 270 -1.81 10.06 8.91
CA ASN A 270 -0.96 10.37 10.05
C ASN A 270 0.48 10.70 9.61
N GLY A 271 0.62 11.20 8.37
CA GLY A 271 1.89 11.67 7.83
C GLY A 271 2.41 12.89 8.60
N ASN A 272 3.73 12.89 8.92
CA ASN A 272 4.46 13.96 9.61
C ASN A 272 5.68 14.36 8.80
#